data_1352486c57945aeaa5ab7e7277c41b72
#
_entry.id   1352486c57945aeaa5ab7e7277c41b72
#
_cell.length_a   1.000
_cell.length_b   1.000
_cell.length_c   1.000
_cell.angle_alpha   90.00
_cell.angle_beta   90.00
_cell.angle_gamma   90.00
#
_symmetry.space_group_name_H-M   'P 1'
#
loop_
_entity.id
_entity.type
_entity.pdbx_description
1 polymer ?
#
loop_
_entity_poly.entity_id
_entity_poly.type
_entity_poly.pdbx_seq_one_letter_code
_entity_poly.pdbx_strand_id
1 'polypeptide(L)'
;FDIKKKSRIKYINLLEVFGIDPEKADRRMDEIKQLSNIALDYRIPSWIVPHSAYSLSLTLFRLLRGETESNKITSVHFMETESEKSFLKYNDGPILDSYKESGLEVEVLETAEDHETVILDEITPSGNLILVHNTFADRTTIKKVKKRENLFWCLCPNANLYIEDQVPPVDLLIEENCLIVTGTDSLASNNRLSILEELKTLHTYYPWVPLQDLVSWATINGAIALGEEAEYGSIRPGKKPGLLLLRDIDLHKMQLLPGSRITR
;
A
#
# COMPACT_ATOMS: atom_id res chain seq x y z
N PHE A 1 8.61 -16.12 -10.54
CA PHE A 1 9.32 -15.14 -11.38
C PHE A 1 9.22 -15.44 -12.88
N ASP A 2 9.20 -16.70 -13.33
CA ASP A 2 9.14 -17.09 -14.76
C ASP A 2 8.01 -16.43 -15.55
N ILE A 3 6.81 -16.37 -14.98
CA ILE A 3 5.65 -15.72 -15.61
C ILE A 3 5.90 -14.22 -15.76
N LYS A 4 6.43 -13.58 -14.72
CA LYS A 4 6.74 -12.14 -14.72
C LYS A 4 7.79 -11.81 -15.79
N LYS A 5 8.86 -12.61 -15.90
CA LYS A 5 9.91 -12.45 -16.91
C LYS A 5 9.41 -12.55 -18.35
N LYS A 6 8.41 -13.40 -18.60
CA LYS A 6 7.81 -13.61 -19.94
C LYS A 6 6.71 -12.60 -20.26
N SER A 7 6.26 -11.84 -19.29
CA SER A 7 5.19 -10.87 -19.44
C SER A 7 5.65 -9.62 -20.18
N ARG A 8 4.71 -8.93 -20.83
CA ARG A 8 4.91 -7.59 -21.38
C ARG A 8 4.67 -6.48 -20.35
N ILE A 9 4.21 -6.85 -19.16
CA ILE A 9 4.00 -5.92 -18.05
C ILE A 9 5.35 -5.72 -17.35
N LYS A 10 5.71 -4.49 -17.05
CA LYS A 10 6.84 -4.18 -16.19
C LYS A 10 6.45 -4.49 -14.75
N TYR A 11 7.24 -5.30 -14.08
CA TYR A 11 7.03 -5.66 -12.67
C TYR A 11 8.07 -4.99 -11.80
N ILE A 12 7.62 -4.53 -10.65
CA ILE A 12 8.44 -4.19 -9.49
C ILE A 12 7.90 -5.06 -8.36
N ASN A 13 8.76 -5.86 -7.72
CA ASN A 13 8.35 -6.68 -6.60
C ASN A 13 8.63 -5.96 -5.29
N LEU A 14 7.64 -5.93 -4.44
CA LEU A 14 7.78 -5.61 -3.03
C LEU A 14 7.70 -6.93 -2.28
N LEU A 15 8.86 -7.42 -1.80
CA LEU A 15 9.02 -8.71 -1.18
C LEU A 15 8.72 -8.57 0.31
N GLU A 16 7.51 -8.94 0.70
CA GLU A 16 7.00 -8.71 2.04
C GLU A 16 7.58 -9.68 3.06
N VAL A 17 8.07 -9.12 4.16
CA VAL A 17 8.52 -9.85 5.34
C VAL A 17 7.42 -9.79 6.39
N PHE A 18 7.14 -10.94 7.00
CA PHE A 18 6.25 -11.07 8.14
C PHE A 18 6.75 -12.13 9.11
N GLY A 19 6.44 -11.97 10.39
CA GLY A 19 6.81 -12.88 11.47
C GLY A 19 6.75 -12.18 12.81
N ILE A 20 5.78 -12.57 13.64
CA ILE A 20 5.56 -11.97 14.96
C ILE A 20 6.48 -12.60 16.05
N ASP A 21 7.00 -13.78 15.80
CA ASP A 21 7.87 -14.51 16.72
C ASP A 21 9.30 -13.96 16.62
N PRO A 22 9.83 -13.29 17.67
CA PRO A 22 11.14 -12.68 17.64
C PRO A 22 12.29 -13.70 17.51
N GLU A 23 12.11 -14.93 18.00
CA GLU A 23 13.13 -15.99 17.91
C GLU A 23 13.35 -16.43 16.45
N LYS A 24 12.37 -16.20 15.57
CA LYS A 24 12.44 -16.55 14.15
C LYS A 24 12.84 -15.38 13.24
N ALA A 25 13.14 -14.20 13.80
CA ALA A 25 13.40 -12.99 13.02
C ALA A 25 14.57 -13.14 12.03
N ASP A 26 15.72 -13.63 12.49
CA ASP A 26 16.89 -13.87 11.64
C ASP A 26 16.58 -14.83 10.49
N ARG A 27 15.91 -15.93 10.81
CA ARG A 27 15.50 -16.91 9.79
C ARG A 27 14.58 -16.28 8.74
N ARG A 28 13.63 -15.43 9.15
CA ARG A 28 12.74 -14.74 8.22
C ARG A 28 13.50 -13.79 7.30
N MET A 29 14.50 -13.08 7.84
CA MET A 29 15.38 -12.24 7.04
C MET A 29 16.20 -13.05 6.04
N ASP A 30 16.74 -14.18 6.43
CA ASP A 30 17.48 -15.06 5.52
C ASP A 30 16.60 -15.61 4.39
N GLU A 31 15.38 -16.05 4.71
CA GLU A 31 14.40 -16.55 3.74
C GLU A 31 14.06 -15.47 2.68
N ILE A 32 13.80 -14.23 3.10
CA ILE A 32 13.44 -13.17 2.17
C ILE A 32 14.64 -12.68 1.34
N LYS A 33 15.86 -12.68 1.91
CA LYS A 33 17.10 -12.38 1.17
C LYS A 33 17.38 -13.41 0.08
N GLN A 34 17.12 -14.68 0.34
CA GLN A 34 17.21 -15.73 -0.69
C GLN A 34 16.22 -15.46 -1.83
N LEU A 35 14.97 -15.06 -1.50
CA LEU A 35 13.98 -14.71 -2.51
C LEU A 35 14.39 -13.47 -3.32
N SER A 36 15.00 -12.48 -2.67
CA SER A 36 15.55 -11.28 -3.32
C SER A 36 16.67 -11.64 -4.30
N ASN A 37 17.57 -12.54 -3.94
CA ASN A 37 18.62 -13.04 -4.83
C ASN A 37 18.04 -13.75 -6.05
N ILE A 38 17.01 -14.57 -5.88
CA ILE A 38 16.29 -15.20 -7.00
C ILE A 38 15.68 -14.12 -7.93
N ALA A 39 15.06 -13.09 -7.38
CA ALA A 39 14.49 -12.00 -8.18
C ALA A 39 15.57 -11.25 -8.99
N LEU A 40 16.75 -11.08 -8.41
CA LEU A 40 17.92 -10.47 -9.07
C LEU A 40 18.37 -11.30 -10.27
N ASP A 41 18.44 -12.64 -10.15
CA ASP A 41 18.77 -13.54 -11.26
C ASP A 41 17.77 -13.43 -12.42
N TYR A 42 16.52 -13.16 -12.11
CA TYR A 42 15.47 -12.89 -13.10
C TYR A 42 15.51 -11.46 -13.67
N ARG A 43 16.37 -10.59 -13.11
CA ARG A 43 16.45 -9.15 -13.46
C ARG A 43 15.12 -8.42 -13.28
N ILE A 44 14.36 -8.76 -12.25
CA ILE A 44 13.13 -8.06 -11.89
C ILE A 44 13.45 -7.15 -10.70
N PRO A 45 13.25 -5.83 -10.82
CA PRO A 45 13.44 -4.91 -9.69
C PRO A 45 12.64 -5.38 -8.48
N SER A 46 13.28 -5.51 -7.34
CA SER A 46 12.67 -6.05 -6.13
C SER A 46 13.23 -5.36 -4.90
N TRP A 47 12.37 -5.09 -3.93
CA TRP A 47 12.69 -4.46 -2.66
C TRP A 47 12.13 -5.30 -1.52
N ILE A 48 12.91 -5.49 -0.46
CA ILE A 48 12.45 -6.16 0.77
C ILE A 48 11.70 -5.11 1.59
N VAL A 49 10.45 -5.40 1.96
CA VAL A 49 9.56 -4.46 2.64
C VAL A 49 8.82 -5.13 3.79
N PRO A 50 8.39 -4.39 4.83
CA PRO A 50 7.51 -4.94 5.86
C PRO A 50 6.12 -5.21 5.29
N HIS A 51 5.47 -6.29 5.74
CA HIS A 51 4.07 -6.56 5.41
C HIS A 51 3.14 -5.53 6.08
N SER A 52 3.09 -5.51 7.40
CA SER A 52 2.23 -4.60 8.19
C SER A 52 2.80 -4.35 9.57
N ALA A 53 2.27 -3.34 10.24
CA ALA A 53 2.68 -2.99 11.59
C ALA A 53 2.42 -4.10 12.63
N TYR A 54 1.33 -4.85 12.46
CA TYR A 54 0.88 -5.87 13.40
C TYR A 54 1.47 -7.27 13.11
N SER A 55 2.09 -7.50 11.98
CA SER A 55 2.54 -8.83 11.55
C SER A 55 4.03 -9.10 11.71
N LEU A 56 4.78 -8.13 12.23
CA LEU A 56 6.22 -8.26 12.50
C LEU A 56 6.51 -8.05 13.98
N SER A 57 7.47 -8.83 14.53
CA SER A 57 8.08 -8.51 15.81
C SER A 57 8.96 -7.25 15.71
N LEU A 58 9.19 -6.57 16.82
CA LEU A 58 10.13 -5.43 16.88
C LEU A 58 11.54 -5.84 16.46
N THR A 59 11.97 -7.02 16.88
CA THR A 59 13.25 -7.60 16.48
C THR A 59 13.35 -7.69 14.96
N LEU A 60 12.30 -8.17 14.30
CA LEU A 60 12.27 -8.26 12.84
C LEU A 60 12.24 -6.88 12.16
N PHE A 61 11.51 -5.91 12.71
CA PHE A 61 11.52 -4.52 12.22
C PHE A 61 12.92 -3.90 12.28
N ARG A 62 13.64 -4.09 13.39
CA ARG A 62 15.02 -3.57 13.54
C ARG A 62 15.98 -4.18 12.54
N LEU A 63 15.87 -5.50 12.29
CA LEU A 63 16.66 -6.17 11.25
C LEU A 63 16.33 -5.63 9.84
N LEU A 64 15.05 -5.36 9.60
CA LEU A 64 14.56 -4.88 8.31
C LEU A 64 15.01 -3.43 8.01
N ARG A 65 15.25 -2.61 9.03
CA ARG A 65 15.65 -1.20 8.89
C ARG A 65 16.85 -1.03 7.96
N GLY A 66 17.90 -1.83 8.14
CA GLY A 66 19.09 -1.77 7.29
C GLY A 66 18.81 -2.08 5.82
N GLU A 67 17.83 -2.92 5.54
CA GLU A 67 17.40 -3.24 4.16
C GLU A 67 16.56 -2.10 3.56
N THR A 68 15.63 -1.54 4.33
CA THR A 68 14.70 -0.51 3.84
C THR A 68 15.38 0.84 3.59
N GLU A 69 16.47 1.17 4.29
CA GLU A 69 17.21 2.42 4.09
C GLU A 69 17.67 2.64 2.63
N SER A 70 18.02 1.58 1.93
CA SER A 70 18.46 1.65 0.53
C SER A 70 17.34 1.51 -0.50
N ASN A 71 16.12 1.24 -0.05
CA ASN A 71 14.99 1.02 -0.93
C ASN A 71 14.60 2.29 -1.68
N LYS A 72 14.40 2.17 -2.99
CA LYS A 72 13.75 3.23 -3.80
C LYS A 72 12.25 3.28 -3.56
N ILE A 73 11.66 2.14 -3.19
CA ILE A 73 10.23 2.02 -2.90
C ILE A 73 10.08 1.09 -1.71
N THR A 74 9.32 1.51 -0.72
CA THR A 74 8.90 0.69 0.40
C THR A 74 7.39 0.80 0.55
N SER A 75 6.70 -0.32 0.78
CA SER A 75 5.28 -0.34 1.14
C SER A 75 5.10 -0.96 2.50
N VAL A 76 4.00 -0.61 3.15
CA VAL A 76 3.52 -1.23 4.37
C VAL A 76 2.00 -1.12 4.42
N HIS A 77 1.30 -2.21 4.79
CA HIS A 77 -0.12 -2.14 5.12
C HIS A 77 -0.27 -1.35 6.41
N PHE A 78 -1.15 -0.37 6.39
CA PHE A 78 -1.24 0.63 7.44
C PHE A 78 -2.68 1.03 7.71
N MET A 79 -3.10 0.93 8.96
CA MET A 79 -4.45 1.27 9.41
C MET A 79 -5.52 0.59 8.57
N GLU A 80 -5.31 -0.69 8.27
CA GLU A 80 -6.19 -1.50 7.42
C GLU A 80 -7.46 -1.87 8.15
N THR A 81 -7.34 -2.33 9.42
CA THR A 81 -8.44 -2.87 10.22
C THR A 81 -8.56 -2.16 11.57
N GLU A 82 -9.76 -2.16 12.15
CA GLU A 82 -9.95 -1.67 13.53
C GLU A 82 -9.18 -2.53 14.54
N SER A 83 -9.01 -3.82 14.24
CA SER A 83 -8.22 -4.75 15.05
C SER A 83 -6.74 -4.38 15.08
N GLU A 84 -6.17 -3.89 13.96
CA GLU A 84 -4.82 -3.36 13.91
C GLU A 84 -4.65 -2.17 14.84
N LYS A 85 -5.60 -1.23 14.79
CA LYS A 85 -5.61 -0.05 15.66
C LYS A 85 -5.67 -0.43 17.14
N SER A 86 -6.53 -1.38 17.49
CA SER A 86 -6.64 -1.88 18.87
C SER A 86 -5.36 -2.55 19.32
N PHE A 87 -4.77 -3.40 18.50
CA PHE A 87 -3.52 -4.07 18.77
C PHE A 87 -2.36 -3.08 18.98
N LEU A 88 -2.19 -2.14 18.07
CA LEU A 88 -1.07 -1.18 18.12
C LEU A 88 -1.22 -0.19 19.27
N LYS A 89 -2.43 0.27 19.58
CA LYS A 89 -2.66 1.33 20.55
C LYS A 89 -2.82 0.82 21.98
N TYR A 90 -3.45 -0.35 22.11
CA TYR A 90 -3.85 -0.85 23.43
C TYR A 90 -3.22 -2.19 23.79
N ASN A 91 -2.45 -2.81 22.89
CA ASN A 91 -1.98 -4.18 23.02
C ASN A 91 -3.12 -5.15 23.38
N ASP A 92 -4.24 -5.03 22.66
CA ASP A 92 -5.48 -5.74 22.93
C ASP A 92 -6.23 -6.08 21.63
N GLY A 93 -7.24 -6.91 21.72
CA GLY A 93 -8.14 -7.22 20.63
C GLY A 93 -7.83 -8.49 19.85
N PRO A 94 -8.63 -8.76 18.78
CA PRO A 94 -8.63 -10.04 18.07
C PRO A 94 -7.29 -10.49 17.50
N ILE A 95 -6.44 -9.56 17.07
CA ILE A 95 -5.09 -9.90 16.56
C ILE A 95 -4.23 -10.50 17.67
N LEU A 96 -4.18 -9.86 18.83
CA LEU A 96 -3.42 -10.36 19.98
C LEU A 96 -3.96 -11.69 20.47
N ASP A 97 -5.27 -11.83 20.54
CA ASP A 97 -5.93 -13.06 20.98
C ASP A 97 -5.59 -14.23 20.02
N SER A 98 -5.63 -13.99 18.71
CA SER A 98 -5.24 -14.99 17.70
C SER A 98 -3.78 -15.43 17.84
N TYR A 99 -2.88 -14.52 18.16
CA TYR A 99 -1.46 -14.88 18.40
C TYR A 99 -1.29 -15.69 19.67
N LYS A 100 -1.95 -15.31 20.77
CA LYS A 100 -1.95 -16.08 22.03
C LYS A 100 -2.53 -17.50 21.87
N GLU A 101 -3.66 -17.61 21.16
CA GLU A 101 -4.29 -18.90 20.85
C GLU A 101 -3.37 -19.81 19.99
N SER A 102 -2.56 -19.19 19.13
CA SER A 102 -1.55 -19.88 18.33
C SER A 102 -0.28 -20.22 19.10
N GLY A 103 -0.19 -19.89 20.40
CA GLY A 103 0.99 -20.10 21.24
C GLY A 103 2.20 -19.26 20.85
N LEU A 104 1.98 -18.13 20.19
CA LEU A 104 3.02 -17.20 19.80
C LEU A 104 3.27 -16.17 20.91
N GLU A 105 4.55 -15.99 21.26
CA GLU A 105 4.96 -14.86 22.08
C GLU A 105 5.03 -13.61 21.21
N VAL A 106 4.35 -12.57 21.66
CA VAL A 106 4.30 -11.27 20.99
C VAL A 106 5.14 -10.28 21.79
N GLU A 107 6.13 -9.67 21.13
CA GLU A 107 6.81 -8.51 21.69
C GLU A 107 5.81 -7.35 21.77
N VAL A 108 5.31 -7.10 22.98
CA VAL A 108 4.40 -6.01 23.24
C VAL A 108 5.19 -4.71 23.25
N LEU A 109 4.85 -3.79 22.38
CA LEU A 109 5.35 -2.42 22.44
C LEU A 109 4.93 -1.79 23.77
N GLU A 110 5.86 -1.16 24.49
CA GLU A 110 5.47 -0.37 25.65
C GLU A 110 4.42 0.67 25.22
N THR A 111 3.31 0.77 25.94
CA THR A 111 2.18 1.62 25.60
C THR A 111 2.60 3.09 25.48
N ALA A 112 2.71 3.61 24.28
CA ALA A 112 2.91 5.03 24.00
C ALA A 112 1.68 5.56 23.24
N GLU A 113 1.32 6.82 23.45
CA GLU A 113 0.17 7.45 22.79
C GLU A 113 0.24 7.47 21.26
N ASP A 114 1.38 7.06 20.65
CA ASP A 114 1.70 7.19 19.25
C ASP A 114 2.14 5.89 18.57
N HIS A 115 1.74 4.73 19.08
CA HIS A 115 2.18 3.41 18.57
C HIS A 115 1.94 3.21 17.07
N GLU A 116 0.84 3.74 16.57
CA GLU A 116 0.48 3.70 15.13
C GLU A 116 1.58 4.31 14.26
N THR A 117 2.36 5.24 14.80
CA THR A 117 3.42 5.93 14.06
C THR A 117 4.84 5.47 14.43
N VAL A 118 5.03 4.90 15.62
CA VAL A 118 6.35 4.42 16.09
C VAL A 118 6.95 3.39 15.16
N ILE A 119 6.12 2.47 14.64
CA ILE A 119 6.56 1.46 13.69
C ILE A 119 7.05 2.10 12.39
N LEU A 120 6.42 3.19 11.96
CA LEU A 120 6.88 3.91 10.78
C LEU A 120 8.23 4.60 11.01
N ASP A 121 8.63 4.84 12.26
CA ASP A 121 9.95 5.41 12.59
C ASP A 121 11.09 4.38 12.42
N GLU A 122 10.75 3.09 12.46
CA GLU A 122 11.68 2.01 12.10
C GLU A 122 11.80 1.82 10.58
N ILE A 123 10.89 2.41 9.78
CA ILE A 123 10.90 2.35 8.32
C ILE A 123 11.39 3.70 7.78
N THR A 124 12.66 3.78 7.40
CA THR A 124 13.29 5.02 6.93
C THR A 124 13.85 4.87 5.51
N PRO A 125 13.01 4.65 4.48
CA PRO A 125 13.53 4.49 3.13
C PRO A 125 14.09 5.82 2.62
N SER A 126 15.16 5.74 1.83
CA SER A 126 15.68 6.89 1.09
C SER A 126 14.78 7.28 -0.10
N GLY A 127 13.93 6.39 -0.53
CA GLY A 127 12.97 6.57 -1.62
C GLY A 127 11.53 6.76 -1.16
N ASN A 128 10.59 6.32 -1.98
CA ASN A 128 9.17 6.50 -1.74
C ASN A 128 8.64 5.51 -0.70
N LEU A 129 7.82 5.99 0.24
CA LEU A 129 7.05 5.19 1.18
C LEU A 129 5.58 5.17 0.78
N ILE A 130 5.01 3.97 0.64
CA ILE A 130 3.61 3.76 0.26
C ILE A 130 2.88 3.13 1.43
N LEU A 131 1.95 3.85 2.04
CA LEU A 131 1.03 3.34 3.05
C LEU A 131 -0.19 2.76 2.35
N VAL A 132 -0.46 1.48 2.55
CA VAL A 132 -1.54 0.77 1.87
C VAL A 132 -2.75 0.64 2.79
N HIS A 133 -3.95 0.72 2.23
CA HIS A 133 -5.29 0.72 2.84
C HIS A 133 -5.69 2.05 3.48
N ASN A 134 -5.14 2.39 4.63
CA ASN A 134 -5.45 3.64 5.37
C ASN A 134 -6.91 3.78 5.80
N THR A 135 -7.66 2.68 5.91
CA THR A 135 -9.09 2.64 6.16
C THR A 135 -9.48 3.36 7.45
N PHE A 136 -8.69 3.14 8.51
CA PHE A 136 -8.94 3.68 9.85
C PHE A 136 -7.99 4.84 10.23
N ALA A 137 -7.31 5.44 9.24
CA ALA A 137 -6.47 6.60 9.46
C ALA A 137 -7.32 7.82 9.85
N ASP A 138 -7.11 8.36 11.04
CA ASP A 138 -7.75 9.59 11.47
C ASP A 138 -6.90 10.83 11.15
N ARG A 139 -7.48 12.03 11.34
CA ARG A 139 -6.80 13.30 11.07
C ARG A 139 -5.50 13.47 11.87
N THR A 140 -5.44 12.96 13.08
CA THR A 140 -4.26 13.06 13.94
C THR A 140 -3.13 12.21 13.38
N THR A 141 -3.42 10.97 13.05
CA THR A 141 -2.49 10.03 12.41
C THR A 141 -2.00 10.58 11.06
N ILE A 142 -2.91 11.06 10.20
CA ILE A 142 -2.55 11.65 8.91
C ILE A 142 -1.59 12.83 9.09
N LYS A 143 -1.88 13.77 10.01
CA LYS A 143 -1.03 14.94 10.25
C LYS A 143 0.35 14.60 10.79
N LYS A 144 0.48 13.54 11.58
CA LYS A 144 1.77 13.07 12.08
C LYS A 144 2.60 12.46 10.95
N VAL A 145 1.99 11.53 10.22
CA VAL A 145 2.67 10.72 9.21
C VAL A 145 3.03 11.52 7.97
N LYS A 146 2.18 12.45 7.52
CA LYS A 146 2.41 13.27 6.31
C LYS A 146 3.62 14.21 6.38
N LYS A 147 4.23 14.37 7.55
CA LYS A 147 5.48 15.16 7.70
C LYS A 147 6.67 14.49 7.01
N ARG A 148 6.55 13.22 6.67
CA ARG A 148 7.57 12.47 5.91
C ARG A 148 7.56 12.91 4.46
N GLU A 149 8.73 13.08 3.89
CA GLU A 149 8.88 13.32 2.46
C GLU A 149 8.61 12.02 1.67
N ASN A 150 8.26 12.17 0.40
CA ASN A 150 8.04 11.04 -0.52
C ASN A 150 7.03 9.99 -0.02
N LEU A 151 5.98 10.44 0.64
CA LEU A 151 4.93 9.61 1.21
C LEU A 151 3.70 9.56 0.31
N PHE A 152 3.22 8.34 0.02
CA PHE A 152 2.04 8.06 -0.78
C PHE A 152 1.01 7.25 0.00
N TRP A 153 -0.27 7.59 -0.19
CA TRP A 153 -1.40 6.94 0.44
C TRP A 153 -2.13 6.10 -0.61
N CYS A 154 -1.90 4.78 -0.58
CA CYS A 154 -2.47 3.84 -1.53
C CYS A 154 -3.82 3.35 -1.05
N LEU A 155 -4.88 3.65 -1.81
CA LEU A 155 -6.24 3.26 -1.50
C LEU A 155 -6.63 2.01 -2.29
N CYS A 156 -7.18 1.01 -1.58
CA CYS A 156 -7.68 -0.23 -2.13
C CYS A 156 -9.16 -0.41 -1.73
N PRO A 157 -10.07 0.47 -2.17
CA PRO A 157 -11.42 0.57 -1.62
C PRO A 157 -12.24 -0.72 -1.73
N ASN A 158 -12.08 -1.51 -2.78
CA ASN A 158 -12.82 -2.78 -2.91
C ASN A 158 -12.32 -3.83 -1.89
N ALA A 159 -11.02 -3.89 -1.65
CA ALA A 159 -10.46 -4.75 -0.61
C ALA A 159 -10.92 -4.30 0.78
N ASN A 160 -10.90 -3.00 1.06
CA ASN A 160 -11.36 -2.44 2.33
C ASN A 160 -12.85 -2.72 2.59
N LEU A 161 -13.71 -2.61 1.57
CA LEU A 161 -15.12 -3.00 1.69
C LEU A 161 -15.30 -4.51 1.93
N TYR A 162 -14.45 -5.34 1.32
CA TYR A 162 -14.52 -6.79 1.51
C TYR A 162 -14.10 -7.21 2.92
N ILE A 163 -13.08 -6.57 3.48
CA ILE A 163 -12.48 -6.93 4.78
C ILE A 163 -13.25 -6.30 5.94
N GLU A 164 -13.57 -5.00 5.85
CA GLU A 164 -14.06 -4.19 6.97
C GLU A 164 -15.40 -3.50 6.70
N ASP A 165 -15.99 -3.67 5.52
CA ASP A 165 -17.20 -2.93 5.08
C ASP A 165 -17.05 -1.40 5.22
N GLN A 166 -15.82 -0.90 5.03
CA GLN A 166 -15.46 0.51 5.18
C GLN A 166 -14.66 0.99 3.97
N VAL A 167 -14.65 2.30 3.74
CA VAL A 167 -13.78 2.94 2.73
C VAL A 167 -12.78 3.89 3.41
N PRO A 168 -11.59 4.08 2.83
CA PRO A 168 -10.60 5.00 3.39
C PRO A 168 -11.12 6.44 3.42
N PRO A 169 -10.69 7.30 4.37
CA PRO A 169 -11.19 8.67 4.57
C PRO A 169 -10.62 9.64 3.53
N VAL A 170 -11.09 9.55 2.29
CA VAL A 170 -10.61 10.34 1.13
C VAL A 170 -10.74 11.85 1.37
N ASP A 171 -11.80 12.29 2.02
CA ASP A 171 -12.02 13.68 2.40
C ASP A 171 -10.88 14.21 3.28
N LEU A 172 -10.50 13.48 4.32
CA LEU A 172 -9.39 13.86 5.20
C LEU A 172 -8.05 13.89 4.45
N LEU A 173 -7.81 12.91 3.60
CA LEU A 173 -6.57 12.83 2.82
C LEU A 173 -6.43 14.01 1.84
N ILE A 174 -7.53 14.40 1.19
CA ILE A 174 -7.55 15.57 0.29
C ILE A 174 -7.37 16.86 1.09
N GLU A 175 -8.11 17.06 2.18
CA GLU A 175 -7.99 18.25 3.05
C GLU A 175 -6.56 18.43 3.59
N GLU A 176 -5.90 17.32 3.89
CA GLU A 176 -4.52 17.33 4.36
C GLU A 176 -3.48 17.35 3.22
N ASN A 177 -3.89 17.49 1.97
CA ASN A 177 -3.02 17.51 0.77
C ASN A 177 -2.11 16.30 0.65
N CYS A 178 -2.63 15.12 0.93
CA CYS A 178 -1.90 13.86 0.81
C CYS A 178 -1.71 13.46 -0.65
N LEU A 179 -0.60 12.81 -0.98
CA LEU A 179 -0.37 12.23 -2.30
C LEU A 179 -1.07 10.87 -2.38
N ILE A 180 -2.24 10.85 -2.99
CA ILE A 180 -3.08 9.66 -3.11
C ILE A 180 -2.69 8.88 -4.36
N VAL A 181 -2.65 7.54 -4.22
CA VAL A 181 -2.55 6.57 -5.32
C VAL A 181 -3.60 5.47 -5.13
N THR A 182 -3.84 4.66 -6.15
CA THR A 182 -4.85 3.59 -6.12
C THR A 182 -4.21 2.25 -6.40
N GLY A 183 -4.52 1.26 -5.57
CA GLY A 183 -4.16 -0.15 -5.72
C GLY A 183 -5.39 -1.05 -5.70
N THR A 184 -5.23 -2.33 -5.99
CA THR A 184 -6.33 -3.31 -6.00
C THR A 184 -6.27 -4.29 -4.85
N ASP A 185 -5.13 -4.35 -4.17
CA ASP A 185 -4.80 -5.50 -3.33
C ASP A 185 -4.83 -6.83 -4.11
N SER A 186 -4.88 -7.97 -3.44
CA SER A 186 -4.87 -9.29 -4.05
C SER A 186 -6.28 -9.80 -4.37
N LEU A 187 -6.37 -10.90 -5.15
CA LEU A 187 -7.65 -11.60 -5.38
C LEU A 187 -8.19 -12.32 -4.13
N ALA A 188 -7.44 -12.36 -3.03
CA ALA A 188 -7.93 -12.91 -1.77
C ALA A 188 -8.94 -11.96 -1.10
N SER A 189 -8.80 -10.67 -1.32
CA SER A 189 -9.63 -9.60 -0.75
C SER A 189 -10.37 -8.77 -1.80
N ASN A 190 -10.27 -9.13 -3.10
CA ASN A 190 -10.89 -8.37 -4.18
C ASN A 190 -11.47 -9.30 -5.25
N ASN A 191 -12.59 -8.92 -5.82
CA ASN A 191 -13.24 -9.67 -6.90
C ASN A 191 -12.51 -9.55 -8.25
N ARG A 192 -11.74 -8.47 -8.46
CA ARG A 192 -11.02 -8.17 -9.70
C ARG A 192 -9.79 -7.33 -9.46
N LEU A 193 -8.70 -7.64 -10.16
CA LEU A 193 -7.52 -6.76 -10.22
C LEU A 193 -7.75 -5.69 -11.31
N SER A 194 -8.57 -4.69 -11.01
CA SER A 194 -8.97 -3.65 -11.95
C SER A 194 -8.98 -2.27 -11.28
N ILE A 195 -8.00 -1.45 -11.60
CA ILE A 195 -7.94 -0.06 -11.12
C ILE A 195 -9.21 0.73 -11.50
N LEU A 196 -9.80 0.49 -12.66
CA LEU A 196 -11.06 1.17 -13.01
C LEU A 196 -12.20 0.84 -12.02
N GLU A 197 -12.29 -0.41 -11.56
CA GLU A 197 -13.33 -0.78 -10.58
C GLU A 197 -13.06 -0.11 -9.21
N GLU A 198 -11.80 0.05 -8.82
CA GLU A 198 -11.44 0.85 -7.62
C GLU A 198 -11.89 2.30 -7.77
N LEU A 199 -11.62 2.91 -8.94
CA LEU A 199 -12.05 4.29 -9.19
C LEU A 199 -13.58 4.45 -9.20
N LYS A 200 -14.32 3.46 -9.71
CA LYS A 200 -15.80 3.47 -9.65
C LYS A 200 -16.29 3.42 -8.20
N THR A 201 -15.69 2.60 -7.39
CA THR A 201 -16.02 2.52 -5.96
C THR A 201 -15.71 3.84 -5.26
N LEU A 202 -14.52 4.40 -5.45
CA LEU A 202 -14.18 5.73 -4.92
C LEU A 202 -15.18 6.79 -5.38
N HIS A 203 -15.53 6.80 -6.67
CA HIS A 203 -16.50 7.77 -7.20
C HIS A 203 -17.92 7.57 -6.64
N THR A 204 -18.30 6.35 -6.31
CA THR A 204 -19.59 6.04 -5.70
C THR A 204 -19.69 6.59 -4.28
N TYR A 205 -18.64 6.41 -3.47
CA TYR A 205 -18.60 6.88 -2.09
C TYR A 205 -18.25 8.37 -1.97
N TYR A 206 -17.48 8.91 -2.92
CA TYR A 206 -17.01 10.30 -2.98
C TYR A 206 -17.32 10.94 -4.33
N PRO A 207 -18.62 11.14 -4.67
CA PRO A 207 -19.04 11.62 -5.99
C PRO A 207 -18.62 13.06 -6.30
N TRP A 208 -18.16 13.79 -5.31
CA TRP A 208 -17.64 15.15 -5.42
C TRP A 208 -16.16 15.22 -5.83
N VAL A 209 -15.43 14.10 -5.76
CA VAL A 209 -14.04 14.04 -6.23
C VAL A 209 -14.01 14.14 -7.75
N PRO A 210 -13.29 15.12 -8.33
CA PRO A 210 -13.21 15.27 -9.77
C PRO A 210 -12.63 14.02 -10.46
N LEU A 211 -13.19 13.66 -11.61
CA LEU A 211 -12.69 12.52 -12.39
C LEU A 211 -11.20 12.64 -12.74
N GLN A 212 -10.73 13.86 -13.01
CA GLN A 212 -9.31 14.09 -13.29
C GLN A 212 -8.39 13.73 -12.12
N ASP A 213 -8.84 13.92 -10.88
CA ASP A 213 -8.06 13.56 -9.69
C ASP A 213 -8.02 12.04 -9.52
N LEU A 214 -9.18 11.37 -9.66
CA LEU A 214 -9.27 9.91 -9.67
C LEU A 214 -8.34 9.31 -10.73
N VAL A 215 -8.34 9.86 -11.95
CA VAL A 215 -7.46 9.39 -13.04
C VAL A 215 -5.99 9.67 -12.68
N SER A 216 -5.69 10.81 -12.07
CA SER A 216 -4.32 11.13 -11.65
C SER A 216 -3.81 10.16 -10.59
N TRP A 217 -4.65 9.77 -9.61
CA TRP A 217 -4.30 8.77 -8.58
C TRP A 217 -3.98 7.40 -9.19
N ALA A 218 -4.68 7.04 -10.27
CA ALA A 218 -4.51 5.77 -10.99
C ALA A 218 -3.40 5.79 -12.06
N THR A 219 -2.80 6.94 -12.35
CA THR A 219 -1.83 7.09 -13.44
C THR A 219 -0.56 7.79 -13.00
N ILE A 220 -0.51 9.12 -13.06
CA ILE A 220 0.72 9.88 -12.79
C ILE A 220 1.20 9.74 -11.35
N ASN A 221 0.29 9.76 -10.38
CA ASN A 221 0.66 9.60 -8.97
C ASN A 221 1.23 8.19 -8.71
N GLY A 222 0.59 7.16 -9.28
CA GLY A 222 1.11 5.79 -9.21
C GLY A 222 2.49 5.65 -9.86
N ALA A 223 2.71 6.31 -11.00
CA ALA A 223 4.02 6.31 -11.65
C ALA A 223 5.10 6.99 -10.79
N ILE A 224 4.76 8.12 -10.14
CA ILE A 224 5.67 8.82 -9.20
C ILE A 224 5.96 7.92 -7.99
N ALA A 225 4.92 7.32 -7.39
CA ALA A 225 5.09 6.42 -6.25
C ALA A 225 6.02 5.23 -6.55
N LEU A 226 6.02 4.76 -7.79
CA LEU A 226 6.87 3.67 -8.26
C LEU A 226 8.21 4.15 -8.86
N GLY A 227 8.50 5.46 -8.87
CA GLY A 227 9.71 6.03 -9.46
C GLY A 227 9.81 5.84 -10.98
N GLU A 228 8.66 5.75 -11.66
CA GLU A 228 8.54 5.43 -13.08
C GLU A 228 7.94 6.60 -13.90
N GLU A 229 7.79 7.77 -13.31
CA GLU A 229 7.17 8.94 -13.93
C GLU A 229 7.92 9.49 -15.14
N ALA A 230 9.20 9.15 -15.29
CA ALA A 230 9.99 9.51 -16.47
C ALA A 230 9.44 8.88 -17.76
N GLU A 231 8.89 7.66 -17.67
CA GLU A 231 8.36 6.91 -18.82
C GLU A 231 6.83 6.79 -18.81
N TYR A 232 6.19 6.73 -17.65
CA TYR A 232 4.79 6.36 -17.48
C TYR A 232 3.94 7.47 -16.86
N GLY A 233 2.65 7.20 -16.75
CA GLY A 233 1.68 7.99 -15.97
C GLY A 233 1.15 9.24 -16.67
N SER A 234 1.75 9.73 -17.75
CA SER A 234 1.25 10.92 -18.47
C SER A 234 1.60 10.89 -19.94
N ILE A 235 0.74 11.53 -20.76
CA ILE A 235 0.93 11.66 -22.21
C ILE A 235 1.77 12.91 -22.46
N ARG A 236 3.09 12.74 -22.61
CA ARG A 236 4.04 13.82 -22.89
C ARG A 236 5.09 13.34 -23.90
N PRO A 237 5.68 14.26 -24.69
CA PRO A 237 6.78 13.89 -25.59
C PRO A 237 7.92 13.17 -24.84
N GLY A 238 8.42 12.10 -25.42
CA GLY A 238 9.50 11.28 -24.85
C GLY A 238 9.04 10.15 -23.92
N LYS A 239 7.79 10.14 -23.48
CA LYS A 239 7.23 9.07 -22.64
C LYS A 239 6.57 7.95 -23.45
N LYS A 240 6.41 6.78 -22.82
CA LYS A 240 5.76 5.59 -23.38
C LYS A 240 4.68 5.05 -22.44
N PRO A 241 3.68 5.87 -22.07
CA PRO A 241 2.74 5.54 -21.01
C PRO A 241 1.81 4.36 -21.35
N GLY A 242 1.71 3.96 -22.62
CA GLY A 242 0.57 3.20 -23.09
C GLY A 242 -0.70 4.07 -23.13
N LEU A 243 -1.68 3.69 -23.94
CA LEU A 243 -2.95 4.41 -24.02
C LEU A 243 -4.10 3.47 -23.78
N LEU A 244 -4.98 3.87 -22.87
CA LEU A 244 -6.24 3.20 -22.59
C LEU A 244 -7.37 4.20 -22.85
N LEU A 245 -8.38 3.77 -23.62
CA LEU A 245 -9.55 4.61 -23.86
C LEU A 245 -10.65 4.29 -22.84
N LEU A 246 -10.95 5.27 -21.99
CA LEU A 246 -12.08 5.20 -21.08
C LEU A 246 -13.37 5.53 -21.83
N ARG A 247 -14.34 4.59 -21.84
CA ARG A 247 -15.62 4.69 -22.54
C ARG A 247 -16.78 4.66 -21.56
N ASP A 248 -17.94 5.06 -22.06
CA ASP A 248 -19.23 5.00 -21.36
C ASP A 248 -19.16 5.80 -20.04
N ILE A 249 -18.62 7.01 -20.11
CA ILE A 249 -18.58 8.01 -19.02
C ILE A 249 -19.59 9.14 -19.30
N ASP A 250 -20.04 9.78 -18.25
CA ASP A 250 -20.81 11.02 -18.39
C ASP A 250 -19.84 12.19 -18.67
N LEU A 251 -19.73 12.58 -19.94
CA LEU A 251 -18.84 13.67 -20.36
C LEU A 251 -19.34 15.05 -19.90
N HIS A 252 -20.64 15.22 -19.66
CA HIS A 252 -21.19 16.51 -19.20
C HIS A 252 -20.87 16.75 -17.72
N LYS A 253 -20.98 15.69 -16.92
CA LYS A 253 -20.70 15.74 -15.49
C LYS A 253 -19.25 15.36 -15.15
N MET A 254 -18.50 14.87 -16.13
CA MET A 254 -17.17 14.31 -15.93
C MET A 254 -17.16 13.23 -14.83
N GLN A 255 -18.03 12.23 -14.99
CA GLN A 255 -18.27 11.19 -13.98
C GLN A 255 -18.14 9.79 -14.57
N LEU A 256 -17.64 8.85 -13.74
CA LEU A 256 -17.70 7.43 -14.03
C LEU A 256 -19.13 6.93 -13.84
N LEU A 257 -19.54 6.03 -14.71
CA LEU A 257 -20.81 5.32 -14.62
C LEU A 257 -20.54 3.84 -14.25
N PRO A 258 -21.51 3.11 -13.71
CA PRO A 258 -21.35 1.67 -13.46
C PRO A 258 -20.90 0.88 -14.73
N GLY A 259 -21.37 1.29 -15.91
CA GLY A 259 -21.01 0.72 -17.20
C GLY A 259 -19.68 1.22 -17.80
N SER A 260 -19.00 2.16 -17.17
CA SER A 260 -17.72 2.66 -17.68
C SER A 260 -16.70 1.54 -17.83
N ARG A 261 -15.95 1.55 -18.92
CA ARG A 261 -15.00 0.48 -19.30
C ARG A 261 -13.77 1.02 -19.99
N ILE A 262 -12.71 0.24 -19.93
CA ILE A 262 -11.47 0.51 -20.65
C ILE A 262 -11.43 -0.36 -21.91
N THR A 263 -11.02 0.25 -23.03
CA THR A 263 -10.68 -0.45 -24.27
C THR A 263 -9.25 -0.10 -24.69
N ARG A 264 -8.58 -1.05 -25.31
CA ARG A 264 -7.25 -0.87 -25.92
C ARG A 264 -7.38 -0.49 -27.38
#